data_f5b0e3bc5005cdcdf11dfe976c2cd39c
#
_entry.id   f5b0e3bc5005cdcdf11dfe976c2cd39c
#
_cell.length_a   1.000
_cell.length_b   1.000
_cell.length_c   1.000
_cell.angle_alpha   90.00
_cell.angle_beta   90.00
_cell.angle_gamma   90.00
#
_symmetry.space_group_name_H-M   'P 1'
#
loop_
_entity.id
_entity.type
_entity.pdbx_description
1 polymer ?
#
loop_
_entity_poly.entity_id
_entity_poly.type
_entity_poly.pdbx_seq_one_letter_code
_entity_poly.pdbx_strand_id
1 'polypeptide(L)'
;MIYGKRPKTYEQQADLLLERGLEADRDELIRRLQSVNYYRLSGYLYPFRQADDFFLPGTNLDLVWRRYVFDRRLRVLLLDAIERIEVAVRTKLIYHLSHYVPPGQTEPMGAFGYLDSRCFPGFKQASEYLKWRSKLALETDRAKSEKFVQHFRHKYGAEHPELPGWIVAELMSFGALLSMARNIVPEIQTKVAGEYGFPVPLFLSWLHALMVLRNSCAHHDRIWNRESGKACKTQPNKFPLWHQAPVIPNERTGYLLTICRFWLGKISQTSNWKMRLFQLFDEFPEVPLDPMGLPSDWRNHPLWKS
;
A
#
# COMPACT_ATOMS: atom_id res chain seq x y z
N MET A 1 9.35 -4.39 34.64
CA MET A 1 10.80 -4.24 34.36
C MET A 1 11.02 -2.79 33.95
N ILE A 2 11.92 -2.07 34.63
CA ILE A 2 12.23 -0.66 34.30
C ILE A 2 13.18 -0.64 33.10
N TYR A 3 12.89 0.19 32.09
CA TYR A 3 13.74 0.36 30.93
C TYR A 3 15.02 1.14 31.32
N GLY A 4 16.15 0.42 31.39
CA GLY A 4 17.43 0.97 31.89
C GLY A 4 18.49 1.23 30.80
N LYS A 5 18.16 1.14 29.50
CA LYS A 5 19.16 1.38 28.44
C LYS A 5 19.49 2.85 28.32
N ARG A 6 20.78 3.18 28.41
CA ARG A 6 21.29 4.54 28.17
C ARG A 6 21.48 4.82 26.68
N PRO A 7 21.37 6.10 26.23
CA PRO A 7 21.69 6.44 24.86
C PRO A 7 23.18 6.18 24.57
N LYS A 8 23.48 5.74 23.36
CA LYS A 8 24.85 5.52 22.87
C LYS A 8 25.16 6.52 21.75
N THR A 9 26.40 7.03 21.71
CA THR A 9 26.87 7.84 20.56
C THR A 9 26.96 6.96 19.30
N TYR A 10 27.15 7.59 18.14
CA TYR A 10 27.29 6.84 16.87
C TYR A 10 28.54 5.95 16.87
N GLU A 11 29.63 6.41 17.49
CA GLU A 11 30.88 5.67 17.69
C GLU A 11 30.62 4.44 18.55
N GLN A 12 29.97 4.60 19.70
CA GLN A 12 29.61 3.50 20.60
C GLN A 12 28.63 2.51 19.96
N GLN A 13 27.77 2.95 19.06
CA GLN A 13 26.87 2.07 18.31
C GLN A 13 27.65 1.28 17.26
N ALA A 14 28.61 1.92 16.58
CA ALA A 14 29.48 1.26 15.59
C ALA A 14 30.36 0.23 16.28
N ASP A 15 31.05 0.60 17.38
CA ASP A 15 31.89 -0.32 18.15
C ASP A 15 31.09 -1.56 18.59
N LEU A 16 29.89 -1.38 19.11
CA LEU A 16 29.02 -2.50 19.49
C LEU A 16 28.67 -3.44 18.34
N LEU A 17 28.46 -2.91 17.12
CA LEU A 17 28.17 -3.74 15.95
C LEU A 17 29.40 -4.49 15.47
N LEU A 18 30.59 -3.87 15.51
CA LEU A 18 31.87 -4.50 15.18
C LEU A 18 32.24 -5.59 16.20
N GLU A 19 32.07 -5.33 17.51
CA GLU A 19 32.27 -6.32 18.57
C GLU A 19 31.36 -7.55 18.39
N ARG A 20 30.17 -7.38 17.81
CA ARG A 20 29.23 -8.47 17.49
C ARG A 20 29.55 -9.21 16.19
N GLY A 21 30.66 -8.87 15.54
CA GLY A 21 31.14 -9.55 14.34
C GLY A 21 30.63 -8.98 13.02
N LEU A 22 30.12 -7.72 13.00
CA LEU A 22 29.84 -7.04 11.73
C LEU A 22 31.16 -6.63 11.08
N GLU A 23 31.41 -7.10 9.87
CA GLU A 23 32.57 -6.70 9.07
C GLU A 23 32.27 -5.36 8.40
N ALA A 24 32.97 -4.30 8.82
CA ALA A 24 32.77 -2.95 8.27
C ALA A 24 34.00 -2.06 8.52
N ASP A 25 34.20 -1.08 7.63
CA ASP A 25 34.98 0.10 7.96
C ASP A 25 34.22 0.90 9.02
N ARG A 26 34.91 1.25 10.11
CA ARG A 26 34.31 1.91 11.28
C ARG A 26 33.71 3.27 10.92
N ASP A 27 34.45 4.06 10.15
CA ASP A 27 34.02 5.43 9.80
C ASP A 27 32.86 5.40 8.80
N GLU A 28 32.85 4.46 7.87
CA GLU A 28 31.70 4.24 6.99
C GLU A 28 30.47 3.80 7.79
N LEU A 29 30.62 2.90 8.75
CA LEU A 29 29.51 2.47 9.61
C LEU A 29 28.94 3.65 10.41
N ILE A 30 29.78 4.52 10.95
CA ILE A 30 29.37 5.74 11.65
C ILE A 30 28.55 6.64 10.70
N ARG A 31 29.05 6.90 9.49
CA ARG A 31 28.32 7.69 8.46
C ARG A 31 26.93 7.11 8.15
N ARG A 32 26.83 5.77 8.04
CA ARG A 32 25.54 5.10 7.81
C ARG A 32 24.62 5.24 9.01
N LEU A 33 25.11 5.08 10.24
CA LEU A 33 24.31 5.22 11.47
C LEU A 33 23.78 6.65 11.65
N GLN A 34 24.55 7.67 11.27
CA GLN A 34 24.12 9.07 11.25
C GLN A 34 22.96 9.30 10.27
N SER A 35 22.95 8.58 9.14
CA SER A 35 21.94 8.75 8.09
C SER A 35 20.66 7.93 8.30
N VAL A 36 20.77 6.73 8.92
CA VAL A 36 19.67 5.74 8.91
C VAL A 36 19.22 5.35 10.32
N ASN A 37 19.88 5.78 11.39
CA ASN A 37 19.59 5.39 12.76
C ASN A 37 19.84 3.88 13.03
N TYR A 38 20.43 3.57 14.18
CA TYR A 38 20.73 2.20 14.65
C TYR A 38 19.52 1.27 14.59
N TYR A 39 18.36 1.72 15.10
CA TYR A 39 17.16 0.90 15.17
C TYR A 39 16.67 0.46 13.79
N ARG A 40 16.73 1.35 12.80
CA ARG A 40 16.38 1.02 11.41
C ARG A 40 17.36 0.05 10.78
N LEU A 41 18.66 0.28 10.94
CA LEU A 41 19.71 -0.61 10.41
C LEU A 41 19.63 -2.00 11.05
N SER A 42 19.35 -2.08 12.36
CA SER A 42 19.22 -3.34 13.09
C SER A 42 18.13 -4.26 12.52
N GLY A 43 17.08 -3.69 11.92
CA GLY A 43 16.05 -4.46 11.22
C GLY A 43 16.58 -5.25 10.03
N TYR A 44 17.62 -4.76 9.34
CA TYR A 44 18.26 -5.45 8.20
C TYR A 44 19.43 -6.33 8.65
N LEU A 45 19.98 -6.09 9.84
CA LEU A 45 20.97 -6.94 10.51
C LEU A 45 20.30 -8.18 11.15
N TYR A 46 19.04 -8.08 11.57
CA TYR A 46 18.33 -9.13 12.31
C TYR A 46 18.40 -10.52 11.66
N PRO A 47 18.28 -10.69 10.33
CA PRO A 47 18.38 -12.01 9.69
C PRO A 47 19.75 -12.67 9.80
N PHE A 48 20.77 -11.92 10.18
CA PHE A 48 22.14 -12.41 10.36
C PHE A 48 22.50 -12.63 11.83
N ARG A 49 21.61 -12.30 12.75
CA ARG A 49 21.87 -12.37 14.19
C ARG A 49 21.63 -13.77 14.70
N GLN A 50 22.58 -14.28 15.49
CA GLN A 50 22.49 -15.52 16.21
C GLN A 50 21.82 -15.33 17.61
N ALA A 51 21.59 -16.43 18.33
CA ALA A 51 20.91 -16.39 19.64
C ALA A 51 21.72 -15.63 20.73
N ASP A 52 23.04 -15.58 20.59
CA ASP A 52 23.98 -14.90 21.48
C ASP A 52 24.24 -13.44 21.13
N ASP A 53 23.44 -12.87 20.24
CA ASP A 53 23.55 -11.49 19.71
C ASP A 53 24.72 -11.25 18.74
N PHE A 54 25.57 -12.23 18.45
CA PHE A 54 26.60 -12.13 17.43
C PHE A 54 26.00 -12.32 16.04
N PHE A 55 26.71 -11.80 15.03
CA PHE A 55 26.33 -11.99 13.63
C PHE A 55 26.95 -13.27 13.06
N LEU A 56 26.31 -13.82 12.05
CA LEU A 56 26.85 -14.95 11.28
C LEU A 56 28.18 -14.54 10.62
N PRO A 57 29.18 -15.44 10.52
CA PRO A 57 30.42 -15.16 9.81
C PRO A 57 30.17 -14.65 8.39
N GLY A 58 30.97 -13.65 7.95
CA GLY A 58 30.83 -13.02 6.65
C GLY A 58 29.70 -11.97 6.57
N THR A 59 29.04 -11.65 7.69
CA THR A 59 28.08 -10.55 7.73
C THR A 59 28.80 -9.21 7.61
N ASN A 60 28.71 -8.57 6.46
CA ASN A 60 29.37 -7.29 6.21
C ASN A 60 28.36 -6.15 5.98
N LEU A 61 28.83 -4.92 6.19
CA LEU A 61 28.00 -3.71 6.08
C LEU A 61 27.43 -3.54 4.67
N ASP A 62 28.17 -3.85 3.62
CA ASP A 62 27.71 -3.69 2.23
C ASP A 62 26.50 -4.58 1.96
N LEU A 63 26.53 -5.85 2.35
CA LEU A 63 25.41 -6.78 2.20
C LEU A 63 24.15 -6.26 2.91
N VAL A 64 24.30 -5.78 4.14
CA VAL A 64 23.19 -5.22 4.94
C VAL A 64 22.67 -3.93 4.32
N TRP A 65 23.56 -3.06 3.87
CA TRP A 65 23.22 -1.79 3.24
C TRP A 65 22.51 -1.99 1.90
N ARG A 66 22.96 -2.93 1.07
CA ARG A 66 22.32 -3.27 -0.20
C ARG A 66 20.89 -3.79 0.03
N ARG A 67 20.63 -4.61 1.07
CA ARG A 67 19.25 -4.99 1.45
C ARG A 67 18.38 -3.79 1.85
N TYR A 68 18.93 -2.85 2.61
CA TYR A 68 18.22 -1.62 2.95
C TYR A 68 17.89 -0.78 1.68
N VAL A 69 18.84 -0.64 0.77
CA VAL A 69 18.66 0.10 -0.48
C VAL A 69 17.63 -0.57 -1.38
N PHE A 70 17.71 -1.90 -1.54
CA PHE A 70 16.70 -2.69 -2.25
C PHE A 70 15.31 -2.43 -1.70
N ASP A 71 15.11 -2.59 -0.40
CA ASP A 71 13.80 -2.42 0.25
C ASP A 71 13.27 -0.99 0.13
N ARG A 72 14.15 0.02 0.21
CA ARG A 72 13.79 1.42 -0.05
C ARG A 72 13.30 1.63 -1.48
N ARG A 73 13.98 1.05 -2.47
CA ARG A 73 13.58 1.16 -3.89
C ARG A 73 12.32 0.36 -4.18
N LEU A 74 12.15 -0.80 -3.54
CA LEU A 74 10.93 -1.59 -3.61
C LEU A 74 9.72 -0.81 -3.10
N ARG A 75 9.84 -0.09 -1.98
CA ARG A 75 8.77 0.79 -1.48
C ARG A 75 8.36 1.86 -2.49
N VAL A 76 9.32 2.48 -3.17
CA VAL A 76 9.03 3.50 -4.20
C VAL A 76 8.25 2.90 -5.38
N LEU A 77 8.64 1.70 -5.85
CA LEU A 77 7.92 0.99 -6.91
C LEU A 77 6.51 0.60 -6.48
N LEU A 78 6.34 0.15 -5.24
CA LEU A 78 5.03 -0.17 -4.68
C LEU A 78 4.14 1.06 -4.57
N LEU A 79 4.67 2.20 -4.12
CA LEU A 79 3.92 3.46 -4.05
C LEU A 79 3.46 3.92 -5.43
N ASP A 80 4.31 3.83 -6.47
CA ASP A 80 3.93 4.14 -7.85
C ASP A 80 2.77 3.26 -8.36
N ALA A 81 2.79 1.96 -8.07
CA ALA A 81 1.71 1.05 -8.45
C ALA A 81 0.41 1.35 -7.70
N ILE A 82 0.52 1.51 -6.38
CA ILE A 82 -0.63 1.66 -5.49
C ILE A 82 -1.32 3.01 -5.73
N GLU A 83 -0.57 4.09 -5.96
CA GLU A 83 -1.11 5.41 -6.30
C GLU A 83 -2.02 5.31 -7.54
N ARG A 84 -1.54 4.69 -8.63
CA ARG A 84 -2.34 4.53 -9.85
C ARG A 84 -3.58 3.67 -9.63
N ILE A 85 -3.50 2.62 -8.80
CA ILE A 85 -4.65 1.80 -8.43
C ILE A 85 -5.65 2.61 -7.60
N GLU A 86 -5.17 3.38 -6.62
CA GLU A 86 -5.98 4.23 -5.76
C GLU A 86 -6.77 5.26 -6.58
N VAL A 87 -6.09 5.98 -7.49
CA VAL A 87 -6.72 6.98 -8.37
C VAL A 87 -7.76 6.33 -9.28
N ALA A 88 -7.46 5.18 -9.90
CA ALA A 88 -8.39 4.50 -10.78
C ALA A 88 -9.65 4.01 -10.05
N VAL A 89 -9.49 3.46 -8.83
CA VAL A 89 -10.64 3.01 -8.00
C VAL A 89 -11.48 4.19 -7.55
N ARG A 90 -10.84 5.27 -7.12
CA ARG A 90 -11.48 6.52 -6.71
C ARG A 90 -12.34 7.09 -7.83
N THR A 91 -11.78 7.21 -9.02
CA THR A 91 -12.47 7.70 -10.22
C THR A 91 -13.73 6.88 -10.51
N LYS A 92 -13.62 5.54 -10.51
CA LYS A 92 -14.75 4.66 -10.80
C LYS A 92 -15.84 4.71 -9.74
N LEU A 93 -15.48 4.72 -8.46
CA LEU A 93 -16.45 4.80 -7.37
C LEU A 93 -17.28 6.09 -7.46
N ILE A 94 -16.63 7.23 -7.67
CA ILE A 94 -17.32 8.52 -7.78
C ILE A 94 -18.13 8.59 -9.07
N TYR A 95 -17.61 8.12 -10.19
CA TYR A 95 -18.36 8.07 -11.44
C TYR A 95 -19.67 7.28 -11.29
N HIS A 96 -19.59 6.04 -10.79
CA HIS A 96 -20.79 5.21 -10.61
C HIS A 96 -21.74 5.76 -9.55
N LEU A 97 -21.23 6.39 -8.49
CA LEU A 97 -22.09 7.04 -7.50
C LEU A 97 -22.86 8.23 -8.09
N SER A 98 -22.18 9.07 -8.87
CA SER A 98 -22.81 10.24 -9.50
C SER A 98 -23.90 9.85 -10.51
N HIS A 99 -23.77 8.70 -11.16
CA HIS A 99 -24.74 8.19 -12.15
C HIS A 99 -25.72 7.16 -11.55
N TYR A 100 -25.65 6.90 -10.25
CA TYR A 100 -26.56 5.96 -9.60
C TYR A 100 -27.93 6.58 -9.45
N VAL A 101 -28.96 5.86 -9.90
CA VAL A 101 -30.36 6.19 -9.70
C VAL A 101 -30.91 5.27 -8.63
N PRO A 102 -31.22 5.78 -7.41
CA PRO A 102 -31.80 4.95 -6.36
C PRO A 102 -33.17 4.40 -6.73
N PRO A 103 -33.57 3.26 -6.19
CA PRO A 103 -34.92 2.72 -6.39
C PRO A 103 -36.00 3.75 -6.05
N GLY A 104 -36.96 3.91 -6.95
CA GLY A 104 -38.07 4.87 -6.80
C GLY A 104 -37.72 6.33 -7.14
N GLN A 105 -36.52 6.61 -7.63
CA GLN A 105 -36.15 7.91 -8.19
C GLN A 105 -36.00 7.83 -9.72
N THR A 106 -36.08 8.97 -10.39
CA THR A 106 -35.90 9.11 -11.84
C THR A 106 -34.57 9.76 -12.18
N GLU A 107 -34.02 10.53 -11.27
CA GLU A 107 -32.81 11.30 -11.47
C GLU A 107 -31.58 10.64 -10.77
N PRO A 108 -30.39 10.74 -11.36
CA PRO A 108 -29.18 10.26 -10.75
C PRO A 108 -28.76 11.11 -9.55
N MET A 109 -27.95 10.52 -8.65
CA MET A 109 -27.46 11.19 -7.42
C MET A 109 -26.62 12.45 -7.70
N GLY A 110 -26.04 12.59 -8.88
CA GLY A 110 -25.28 13.76 -9.29
C GLY A 110 -24.05 14.03 -8.42
N ALA A 111 -23.71 15.31 -8.29
CA ALA A 111 -22.48 15.78 -7.65
C ALA A 111 -22.40 15.45 -6.14
N PHE A 112 -23.53 15.32 -5.48
CA PHE A 112 -23.61 15.26 -4.03
C PHE A 112 -24.09 13.91 -3.48
N GLY A 113 -24.09 12.86 -4.29
CA GLY A 113 -24.55 11.52 -3.89
C GLY A 113 -23.83 10.95 -2.66
N TYR A 114 -22.60 11.38 -2.36
CA TYR A 114 -21.87 10.97 -1.16
C TYR A 114 -22.46 11.56 0.14
N LEU A 115 -23.35 12.54 0.04
CA LEU A 115 -24.10 13.15 1.15
C LEU A 115 -25.36 12.37 1.53
N ASP A 116 -25.80 11.46 0.67
CA ASP A 116 -27.00 10.68 0.91
C ASP A 116 -26.64 9.32 1.55
N SER A 117 -27.05 9.14 2.81
CA SER A 117 -26.80 7.91 3.56
C SER A 117 -27.44 6.67 2.92
N ARG A 118 -28.48 6.81 2.11
CA ARG A 118 -29.14 5.71 1.37
C ARG A 118 -28.18 5.05 0.35
N CYS A 119 -27.18 5.80 -0.13
CA CYS A 119 -26.14 5.28 -0.99
C CYS A 119 -25.10 4.41 -0.24
N PHE A 120 -25.17 4.35 1.10
CA PHE A 120 -24.18 3.69 1.95
C PHE A 120 -24.80 2.72 2.97
N PRO A 121 -25.61 1.74 2.52
CA PRO A 121 -26.29 0.79 3.42
C PRO A 121 -25.33 -0.14 4.17
N GLY A 122 -24.06 -0.18 3.81
CA GLY A 122 -23.05 -1.00 4.49
C GLY A 122 -22.65 -0.48 5.87
N PHE A 123 -22.90 0.81 6.19
CA PHE A 123 -22.76 1.33 7.54
C PHE A 123 -23.90 0.80 8.41
N LYS A 124 -23.57 0.03 9.43
CA LYS A 124 -24.57 -0.62 10.30
C LYS A 124 -25.34 0.37 11.18
N GLN A 125 -24.70 1.49 11.50
CA GLN A 125 -25.26 2.55 12.33
C GLN A 125 -25.07 3.90 11.67
N ALA A 126 -26.06 4.79 11.83
CA ALA A 126 -25.97 6.17 11.34
C ALA A 126 -24.72 6.90 11.87
N SER A 127 -24.28 6.61 13.11
CA SER A 127 -23.07 7.18 13.69
C SER A 127 -21.79 6.81 12.94
N GLU A 128 -21.70 5.62 12.31
CA GLU A 128 -20.56 5.22 11.50
C GLU A 128 -20.47 6.02 10.19
N TYR A 129 -21.62 6.22 9.54
CA TYR A 129 -21.70 7.09 8.37
C TYR A 129 -21.33 8.53 8.71
N LEU A 130 -21.87 9.08 9.81
CA LEU A 130 -21.55 10.44 10.25
C LEU A 130 -20.06 10.60 10.59
N LYS A 131 -19.41 9.61 11.24
CA LYS A 131 -17.96 9.62 11.48
C LYS A 131 -17.17 9.64 10.18
N TRP A 132 -17.56 8.84 9.19
CA TRP A 132 -16.92 8.85 7.86
C TRP A 132 -17.10 10.22 7.19
N ARG A 133 -18.32 10.80 7.22
CA ARG A 133 -18.61 12.14 6.70
C ARG A 133 -17.78 13.23 7.41
N SER A 134 -17.68 13.19 8.74
CA SER A 134 -16.86 14.12 9.51
C SER A 134 -15.38 14.03 9.14
N LYS A 135 -14.87 12.81 8.87
CA LYS A 135 -13.51 12.63 8.37
C LYS A 135 -13.31 13.29 7.00
N LEU A 136 -14.26 13.12 6.07
CA LEU A 136 -14.20 13.80 4.77
C LEU A 136 -14.20 15.32 4.93
N ALA A 137 -15.07 15.86 5.80
CA ALA A 137 -15.11 17.29 6.07
C ALA A 137 -13.78 17.83 6.60
N LEU A 138 -13.09 17.10 7.49
CA LEU A 138 -11.75 17.45 7.96
C LEU A 138 -10.69 17.39 6.84
N GLU A 139 -10.76 16.40 5.96
CA GLU A 139 -9.85 16.27 4.82
C GLU A 139 -10.05 17.44 3.82
N THR A 140 -11.31 17.84 3.54
CA THR A 140 -11.62 18.98 2.69
C THR A 140 -11.28 20.33 3.32
N ASP A 141 -11.42 20.48 4.63
CA ASP A 141 -11.01 21.71 5.33
C ASP A 141 -9.50 21.91 5.32
N ARG A 142 -8.72 20.83 5.48
CA ARG A 142 -7.25 20.90 5.34
C ARG A 142 -6.81 21.38 3.95
N ALA A 143 -7.61 21.10 2.92
CA ALA A 143 -7.33 21.45 1.53
C ALA A 143 -7.95 22.81 1.13
N LYS A 144 -8.43 23.61 2.06
CA LYS A 144 -9.09 24.92 1.77
C LYS A 144 -8.21 25.92 1.03
N SER A 145 -6.88 25.76 1.07
CA SER A 145 -5.90 26.56 0.33
C SER A 145 -5.67 26.07 -1.10
N GLU A 146 -6.16 24.89 -1.47
CA GLU A 146 -6.01 24.38 -2.83
C GLU A 146 -6.81 25.21 -3.84
N LYS A 147 -6.19 25.57 -4.96
CA LYS A 147 -6.78 26.49 -5.95
C LYS A 147 -8.13 26.01 -6.47
N PHE A 148 -8.30 24.72 -6.71
CA PHE A 148 -9.57 24.16 -7.20
C PHE A 148 -10.67 24.19 -6.15
N VAL A 149 -10.35 24.07 -4.86
CA VAL A 149 -11.28 24.21 -3.75
C VAL A 149 -11.70 25.67 -3.60
N GLN A 150 -10.75 26.61 -3.64
CA GLN A 150 -11.02 28.04 -3.60
C GLN A 150 -11.90 28.49 -4.77
N HIS A 151 -11.58 28.00 -5.99
CA HIS A 151 -12.38 28.30 -7.18
C HIS A 151 -13.83 27.84 -7.03
N PHE A 152 -14.03 26.60 -6.56
CA PHE A 152 -15.39 26.09 -6.32
C PHE A 152 -16.14 26.92 -5.28
N ARG A 153 -15.51 27.19 -4.13
CA ARG A 153 -16.13 27.98 -3.05
C ARG A 153 -16.44 29.41 -3.47
N HIS A 154 -15.58 30.05 -4.25
CA HIS A 154 -15.83 31.39 -4.76
C HIS A 154 -17.02 31.43 -5.71
N LYS A 155 -17.12 30.43 -6.61
CA LYS A 155 -18.14 30.42 -7.67
C LYS A 155 -19.49 29.86 -7.22
N TYR A 156 -19.49 28.85 -6.36
CA TYR A 156 -20.68 28.07 -6.03
C TYR A 156 -20.96 27.96 -4.52
N GLY A 157 -20.04 28.45 -3.68
CA GLY A 157 -20.08 28.21 -2.23
C GLY A 157 -21.27 28.86 -1.51
N ALA A 158 -21.91 29.89 -2.10
CA ALA A 158 -23.12 30.49 -1.54
C ALA A 158 -24.33 29.53 -1.59
N GLU A 159 -24.44 28.75 -2.67
CA GLU A 159 -25.55 27.79 -2.87
C GLU A 159 -25.16 26.37 -2.44
N HIS A 160 -23.87 26.03 -2.52
CA HIS A 160 -23.34 24.70 -2.23
C HIS A 160 -22.22 24.77 -1.21
N PRO A 161 -22.50 24.66 0.09
CA PRO A 161 -21.50 24.69 1.14
C PRO A 161 -20.55 23.47 1.10
N GLU A 162 -21.02 22.33 0.56
CA GLU A 162 -20.25 21.11 0.38
C GLU A 162 -19.64 21.02 -1.02
N LEU A 163 -18.45 20.44 -1.12
CA LEU A 163 -17.78 20.22 -2.41
C LEU A 163 -18.46 19.07 -3.18
N PRO A 164 -18.45 19.08 -4.53
CA PRO A 164 -18.95 17.95 -5.30
C PRO A 164 -18.08 16.71 -5.10
N GLY A 165 -18.67 15.53 -5.23
CA GLY A 165 -18.03 14.24 -4.95
C GLY A 165 -16.70 14.02 -5.67
N TRP A 166 -16.57 14.49 -6.91
CA TRP A 166 -15.31 14.38 -7.66
C TRP A 166 -14.19 15.27 -7.11
N ILE A 167 -14.49 16.41 -6.47
CA ILE A 167 -13.51 17.22 -5.75
C ILE A 167 -13.16 16.56 -4.42
N VAL A 168 -14.17 16.10 -3.67
CA VAL A 168 -13.95 15.37 -2.40
C VAL A 168 -13.11 14.12 -2.62
N ALA A 169 -13.31 13.44 -3.74
CA ALA A 169 -12.52 12.26 -4.08
C ALA A 169 -11.03 12.56 -4.21
N GLU A 170 -10.63 13.68 -4.82
CA GLU A 170 -9.22 14.07 -4.92
C GLU A 170 -8.56 14.32 -3.56
N LEU A 171 -9.34 14.74 -2.58
CA LEU A 171 -8.89 15.05 -1.22
C LEU A 171 -8.97 13.86 -0.26
N MET A 172 -9.71 12.82 -0.64
CA MET A 172 -10.02 11.67 0.20
C MET A 172 -8.78 10.80 0.45
N SER A 173 -8.49 10.49 1.71
CA SER A 173 -7.46 9.51 2.04
C SER A 173 -7.83 8.10 1.57
N PHE A 174 -6.83 7.23 1.34
CA PHE A 174 -7.09 5.84 0.94
C PHE A 174 -7.94 5.07 1.96
N GLY A 175 -7.80 5.37 3.25
CA GLY A 175 -8.66 4.79 4.29
C GLY A 175 -10.13 5.23 4.17
N ALA A 176 -10.40 6.49 3.82
CA ALA A 176 -11.75 6.99 3.56
C ALA A 176 -12.34 6.40 2.27
N LEU A 177 -11.51 6.24 1.22
CA LEU A 177 -11.87 5.56 -0.03
C LEU A 177 -12.24 4.09 0.21
N LEU A 178 -11.45 3.35 0.97
CA LEU A 178 -11.76 1.96 1.33
C LEU A 178 -13.06 1.86 2.14
N SER A 179 -13.30 2.80 3.06
CA SER A 179 -14.56 2.88 3.81
C SER A 179 -15.73 3.12 2.88
N MET A 180 -15.61 4.05 1.92
CA MET A 180 -16.59 4.27 0.86
C MET A 180 -16.85 2.98 0.07
N ALA A 181 -15.82 2.35 -0.45
CA ALA A 181 -15.94 1.12 -1.25
C ALA A 181 -16.65 -0.02 -0.52
N ARG A 182 -16.43 -0.14 0.80
CA ARG A 182 -17.05 -1.19 1.63
C ARG A 182 -18.52 -0.96 1.93
N ASN A 183 -18.92 0.29 1.99
CA ASN A 183 -20.23 0.66 2.53
C ASN A 183 -21.21 1.18 1.47
N ILE A 184 -20.74 1.47 0.25
CA ILE A 184 -21.58 1.90 -0.87
C ILE A 184 -22.52 0.78 -1.30
N VAL A 185 -23.65 1.13 -1.93
CA VAL A 185 -24.65 0.18 -2.42
C VAL A 185 -24.04 -0.97 -3.22
N PRO A 186 -24.54 -2.22 -3.08
CA PRO A 186 -23.99 -3.41 -3.72
C PRO A 186 -23.91 -3.31 -5.25
N GLU A 187 -24.82 -2.59 -5.88
CA GLU A 187 -24.85 -2.37 -7.33
C GLU A 187 -23.57 -1.65 -7.80
N ILE A 188 -23.16 -0.61 -7.09
CA ILE A 188 -21.93 0.14 -7.42
C ILE A 188 -20.69 -0.72 -7.11
N GLN A 189 -20.67 -1.43 -5.98
CA GLN A 189 -19.60 -2.37 -5.67
C GLN A 189 -19.39 -3.38 -6.78
N THR A 190 -20.49 -3.97 -7.27
CA THR A 190 -20.47 -4.99 -8.34
C THR A 190 -19.99 -4.41 -9.65
N LYS A 191 -20.45 -3.22 -10.03
CA LYS A 191 -20.00 -2.53 -11.25
C LYS A 191 -18.50 -2.23 -11.19
N VAL A 192 -18.04 -1.57 -10.13
CA VAL A 192 -16.62 -1.18 -9.99
C VAL A 192 -15.70 -2.42 -9.95
N ALA A 193 -16.05 -3.43 -9.14
CA ALA A 193 -15.26 -4.66 -9.06
C ALA A 193 -15.26 -5.42 -10.41
N GLY A 194 -16.42 -5.46 -11.08
CA GLY A 194 -16.60 -6.13 -12.38
C GLY A 194 -15.76 -5.52 -13.50
N GLU A 195 -15.56 -4.20 -13.52
CA GLU A 195 -14.70 -3.53 -14.50
C GLU A 195 -13.22 -3.94 -14.39
N TYR A 196 -12.79 -4.40 -13.23
CA TYR A 196 -11.46 -5.01 -13.03
C TYR A 196 -11.49 -6.55 -13.22
N GLY A 197 -12.67 -7.14 -13.41
CA GLY A 197 -12.86 -8.59 -13.46
C GLY A 197 -12.82 -9.25 -12.10
N PHE A 198 -13.07 -8.54 -11.00
CA PHE A 198 -13.05 -9.09 -9.64
C PHE A 198 -14.45 -9.34 -9.10
N PRO A 199 -14.65 -10.42 -8.32
CA PRO A 199 -15.77 -10.49 -7.38
C PRO A 199 -15.59 -9.46 -6.26
N VAL A 200 -16.68 -8.88 -5.77
CA VAL A 200 -16.65 -7.85 -4.71
C VAL A 200 -15.83 -8.25 -3.48
N PRO A 201 -15.94 -9.48 -2.93
CA PRO A 201 -15.14 -9.87 -1.76
C PRO A 201 -13.63 -9.89 -2.01
N LEU A 202 -13.19 -10.20 -3.24
CA LEU A 202 -11.78 -10.18 -3.64
C LEU A 202 -11.29 -8.74 -3.82
N PHE A 203 -12.06 -7.93 -4.56
CA PHE A 203 -11.81 -6.51 -4.76
C PHE A 203 -11.57 -5.78 -3.42
N LEU A 204 -12.50 -5.92 -2.48
CA LEU A 204 -12.41 -5.26 -1.16
C LEU A 204 -11.24 -5.79 -0.31
N SER A 205 -10.93 -7.08 -0.39
CA SER A 205 -9.78 -7.66 0.31
C SER A 205 -8.46 -7.13 -0.21
N TRP A 206 -8.29 -7.08 -1.53
CA TRP A 206 -7.07 -6.60 -2.17
C TRP A 206 -6.89 -5.08 -2.01
N LEU A 207 -7.99 -4.33 -2.13
CA LEU A 207 -7.96 -2.88 -1.87
C LEU A 207 -7.50 -2.58 -0.43
N HIS A 208 -7.98 -3.37 0.54
CA HIS A 208 -7.55 -3.25 1.94
C HIS A 208 -6.06 -3.59 2.11
N ALA A 209 -5.60 -4.68 1.50
CA ALA A 209 -4.20 -5.08 1.58
C ALA A 209 -3.27 -4.02 0.97
N LEU A 210 -3.66 -3.43 -0.18
CA LEU A 210 -2.92 -2.33 -0.80
C LEU A 210 -2.91 -1.05 0.04
N MET A 211 -4.03 -0.72 0.72
CA MET A 211 -4.07 0.41 1.66
C MET A 211 -3.07 0.21 2.82
N VAL A 212 -3.04 -0.99 3.41
CA VAL A 212 -2.09 -1.32 4.49
C VAL A 212 -0.65 -1.25 3.98
N LEU A 213 -0.38 -1.83 2.81
CA LEU A 213 0.94 -1.80 2.19
C LEU A 213 1.41 -0.37 1.87
N ARG A 214 0.51 0.47 1.32
CA ARG A 214 0.79 1.89 1.05
C ARG A 214 1.20 2.63 2.31
N ASN A 215 0.46 2.42 3.42
CA ASN A 215 0.78 3.05 4.69
C ASN A 215 2.15 2.58 5.21
N SER A 216 2.44 1.29 5.13
CA SER A 216 3.76 0.76 5.49
C SER A 216 4.88 1.35 4.64
N CYS A 217 4.67 1.50 3.32
CA CYS A 217 5.64 2.16 2.45
C CYS A 217 5.84 3.64 2.82
N ALA A 218 4.75 4.38 3.08
CA ALA A 218 4.77 5.79 3.46
C ALA A 218 5.43 6.03 4.83
N HIS A 219 5.27 5.10 5.78
CA HIS A 219 5.93 5.13 7.09
C HIS A 219 7.35 4.54 7.08
N HIS A 220 7.86 4.18 5.89
CA HIS A 220 9.20 3.64 5.69
C HIS A 220 9.45 2.31 6.41
N ASP A 221 8.39 1.51 6.62
CA ASP A 221 8.53 0.17 7.21
C ASP A 221 9.37 -0.74 6.31
N ARG A 222 9.97 -1.77 6.90
CA ARG A 222 10.63 -2.84 6.15
C ARG A 222 9.58 -3.72 5.47
N ILE A 223 9.69 -3.91 4.16
CA ILE A 223 8.68 -4.60 3.34
C ILE A 223 9.17 -5.95 2.84
N TRP A 224 10.47 -6.08 2.47
CA TRP A 224 10.99 -7.24 1.74
C TRP A 224 10.74 -8.59 2.45
N ASN A 225 10.77 -8.66 3.76
CA ASN A 225 10.51 -9.89 4.53
C ASN A 225 9.32 -9.76 5.48
N ARG A 226 8.33 -8.94 5.10
CA ARG A 226 7.14 -8.70 5.90
C ARG A 226 6.09 -9.78 5.65
N GLU A 227 5.49 -10.27 6.73
CA GLU A 227 4.23 -10.98 6.68
C GLU A 227 3.07 -10.00 6.76
N SER A 228 2.05 -10.24 5.94
CA SER A 228 0.78 -9.53 6.08
C SER A 228 0.08 -10.03 7.33
N GLY A 229 -0.35 -9.14 8.24
CA GLY A 229 -1.10 -9.56 9.43
C GLY A 229 -2.41 -10.28 9.13
N LYS A 230 -2.88 -10.21 7.88
CA LYS A 230 -4.03 -10.93 7.34
C LYS A 230 -3.75 -11.34 5.91
N ALA A 231 -3.89 -12.65 5.64
CA ALA A 231 -3.77 -13.18 4.29
C ALA A 231 -4.80 -12.54 3.33
N CYS A 232 -4.38 -12.26 2.11
CA CYS A 232 -5.26 -11.80 1.06
C CYS A 232 -6.27 -12.89 0.69
N LYS A 233 -7.52 -12.50 0.43
CA LYS A 233 -8.50 -13.47 -0.09
C LYS A 233 -8.05 -14.01 -1.43
N THR A 234 -8.36 -15.28 -1.67
CA THR A 234 -8.15 -16.00 -2.93
C THR A 234 -9.47 -16.58 -3.39
N GLN A 235 -9.60 -16.88 -4.67
CA GLN A 235 -10.76 -17.56 -5.24
C GLN A 235 -10.30 -18.55 -6.33
N PRO A 236 -9.81 -19.75 -5.95
CA PRO A 236 -9.22 -20.72 -6.88
C PRO A 236 -10.09 -21.02 -8.08
N ASN A 237 -11.37 -21.25 -7.87
CA ASN A 237 -12.32 -21.61 -8.93
C ASN A 237 -12.55 -20.49 -9.98
N LYS A 238 -12.40 -19.21 -9.59
CA LYS A 238 -12.59 -18.07 -10.50
C LYS A 238 -11.27 -17.53 -11.08
N PHE A 239 -10.17 -17.76 -10.38
CA PHE A 239 -8.84 -17.29 -10.75
C PHE A 239 -7.82 -18.43 -10.67
N PRO A 240 -7.96 -19.49 -11.46
CA PRO A 240 -7.08 -20.66 -11.40
C PRO A 240 -5.61 -20.32 -11.67
N LEU A 241 -5.33 -19.30 -12.48
CA LEU A 241 -3.95 -18.84 -12.75
C LEU A 241 -3.18 -18.42 -11.50
N TRP A 242 -3.88 -17.91 -10.45
CA TRP A 242 -3.26 -17.49 -9.20
C TRP A 242 -2.75 -18.64 -8.33
N HIS A 243 -3.14 -19.86 -8.66
CA HIS A 243 -2.82 -21.07 -7.91
C HIS A 243 -1.96 -22.06 -8.71
N GLN A 244 -1.49 -21.64 -9.89
CA GLN A 244 -0.55 -22.42 -10.67
C GLN A 244 0.87 -22.31 -10.12
N ALA A 245 1.69 -23.29 -10.42
CA ALA A 245 3.10 -23.27 -10.06
C ALA A 245 3.88 -22.19 -10.86
N PRO A 246 4.86 -21.57 -10.25
CA PRO A 246 5.26 -21.67 -8.84
C PRO A 246 4.29 -20.95 -7.89
N VAL A 247 3.91 -21.56 -6.78
CA VAL A 247 2.92 -21.00 -5.84
C VAL A 247 3.51 -19.84 -5.07
N ILE A 248 2.79 -18.70 -5.05
CA ILE A 248 3.15 -17.50 -4.29
C ILE A 248 2.20 -17.38 -3.09
N PRO A 249 2.71 -17.50 -1.83
CA PRO A 249 1.89 -17.43 -0.62
C PRO A 249 1.17 -16.08 -0.47
N ASN A 250 -0.12 -16.11 -0.13
CA ASN A 250 -1.01 -14.94 -0.12
C ASN A 250 -0.86 -14.04 1.12
N GLU A 251 0.02 -14.37 2.05
CA GLU A 251 0.40 -13.57 3.22
C GLU A 251 1.75 -12.86 3.07
N ARG A 252 2.46 -13.05 1.96
CA ARG A 252 3.80 -12.50 1.74
C ARG A 252 3.80 -11.34 0.75
N THR A 253 4.86 -10.55 0.79
CA THR A 253 5.07 -9.39 -0.09
C THR A 253 5.00 -9.74 -1.58
N GLY A 254 5.50 -10.93 -1.97
CA GLY A 254 5.44 -11.41 -3.37
C GLY A 254 4.03 -11.48 -3.91
N TYR A 255 3.06 -11.87 -3.08
CA TYR A 255 1.65 -11.86 -3.49
C TYR A 255 1.10 -10.45 -3.71
N LEU A 256 1.50 -9.50 -2.86
CA LEU A 256 1.11 -8.08 -3.01
C LEU A 256 1.72 -7.47 -4.27
N LEU A 257 2.96 -7.83 -4.62
CA LEU A 257 3.57 -7.46 -5.91
C LEU A 257 2.76 -8.02 -7.08
N THR A 258 2.30 -9.26 -6.97
CA THR A 258 1.47 -9.90 -8.00
C THR A 258 0.10 -9.23 -8.13
N ILE A 259 -0.52 -8.82 -7.01
CA ILE A 259 -1.75 -7.99 -7.03
C ILE A 259 -1.49 -6.68 -7.78
N CYS A 260 -0.43 -5.96 -7.45
CA CYS A 260 -0.07 -4.70 -8.14
C CYS A 260 0.11 -4.92 -9.64
N ARG A 261 0.89 -5.94 -10.05
CA ARG A 261 1.12 -6.27 -11.46
C ARG A 261 -0.20 -6.56 -12.19
N PHE A 262 -1.04 -7.42 -11.62
CA PHE A 262 -2.30 -7.81 -12.21
C PHE A 262 -3.25 -6.62 -12.38
N TRP A 263 -3.39 -5.81 -11.33
CA TRP A 263 -4.28 -4.64 -11.34
C TRP A 263 -3.80 -3.56 -12.30
N LEU A 264 -2.49 -3.27 -12.32
CA LEU A 264 -1.90 -2.36 -13.29
C LEU A 264 -2.15 -2.79 -14.74
N GLY A 265 -2.13 -4.09 -15.03
CA GLY A 265 -2.48 -4.60 -16.35
C GLY A 265 -3.93 -4.30 -16.78
N LYS A 266 -4.85 -4.08 -15.81
CA LYS A 266 -6.23 -3.65 -16.09
C LYS A 266 -6.38 -2.13 -16.25
N ILE A 267 -5.48 -1.36 -15.65
CA ILE A 267 -5.54 0.11 -15.64
C ILE A 267 -4.71 0.69 -16.80
N SER A 268 -3.52 0.15 -17.05
CA SER A 268 -2.55 0.69 -17.99
C SER A 268 -1.77 -0.44 -18.68
N GLN A 269 -2.18 -0.77 -19.90
CA GLN A 269 -1.55 -1.83 -20.70
C GLN A 269 -0.10 -1.50 -21.09
N THR A 270 0.26 -0.20 -21.15
CA THR A 270 1.59 0.28 -21.52
C THR A 270 2.52 0.49 -20.32
N SER A 271 2.12 0.07 -19.13
CA SER A 271 2.92 0.25 -17.93
C SER A 271 4.22 -0.53 -17.97
N ASN A 272 5.35 0.15 -17.80
CA ASN A 272 6.67 -0.46 -17.66
C ASN A 272 7.01 -0.89 -16.22
N TRP A 273 6.04 -0.87 -15.31
CA TRP A 273 6.25 -1.18 -13.89
C TRP A 273 6.85 -2.57 -13.66
N LYS A 274 6.37 -3.58 -14.39
CA LYS A 274 6.91 -4.96 -14.35
C LYS A 274 8.40 -4.99 -14.70
N MET A 275 8.80 -4.29 -15.77
CA MET A 275 10.21 -4.24 -16.19
C MET A 275 11.09 -3.57 -15.13
N ARG A 276 10.65 -2.45 -14.56
CA ARG A 276 11.35 -1.75 -13.48
C ARG A 276 11.50 -2.62 -12.23
N LEU A 277 10.48 -3.41 -11.91
CA LEU A 277 10.55 -4.37 -10.81
C LEU A 277 11.60 -5.46 -11.10
N PHE A 278 11.59 -6.03 -12.30
CA PHE A 278 12.59 -7.04 -12.70
C PHE A 278 14.01 -6.48 -12.65
N GLN A 279 14.23 -5.29 -13.17
CA GLN A 279 15.52 -4.58 -13.08
C GLN A 279 15.99 -4.40 -11.64
N LEU A 280 15.07 -4.04 -10.72
CA LEU A 280 15.41 -3.94 -9.31
C LEU A 280 15.91 -5.29 -8.75
N PHE A 281 15.23 -6.39 -9.07
CA PHE A 281 15.67 -7.72 -8.60
C PHE A 281 16.99 -8.17 -9.24
N ASP A 282 17.22 -7.82 -10.50
CA ASP A 282 18.47 -8.15 -11.22
C ASP A 282 19.68 -7.36 -10.68
N GLU A 283 19.47 -6.15 -10.19
CA GLU A 283 20.52 -5.32 -9.58
C GLU A 283 20.90 -5.78 -8.16
N PHE A 284 20.01 -6.51 -7.47
CA PHE A 284 20.20 -6.99 -6.10
C PHE A 284 20.02 -8.52 -5.99
N PRO A 285 20.82 -9.32 -6.72
CA PRO A 285 20.64 -10.78 -6.77
C PRO A 285 20.92 -11.47 -5.42
N GLU A 286 21.68 -10.81 -4.52
CA GLU A 286 22.00 -11.29 -3.18
C GLU A 286 20.83 -11.17 -2.19
N VAL A 287 19.75 -10.45 -2.54
CA VAL A 287 18.58 -10.31 -1.67
C VAL A 287 17.74 -11.58 -1.76
N PRO A 288 17.54 -12.33 -0.65
CA PRO A 288 16.80 -13.57 -0.69
C PRO A 288 15.33 -13.36 -1.02
N LEU A 289 14.79 -14.21 -1.90
CA LEU A 289 13.42 -14.17 -2.39
C LEU A 289 12.44 -14.88 -1.45
N ASP A 290 12.87 -15.95 -0.77
CA ASP A 290 12.02 -16.76 0.11
C ASP A 290 11.31 -15.95 1.20
N PRO A 291 11.96 -14.98 1.90
CA PRO A 291 11.26 -14.15 2.87
C PRO A 291 10.14 -13.30 2.28
N MET A 292 10.17 -13.05 0.97
CA MET A 292 9.10 -12.37 0.23
C MET A 292 7.99 -13.32 -0.22
N GLY A 293 8.18 -14.64 -0.06
CA GLY A 293 7.29 -15.66 -0.61
C GLY A 293 7.41 -15.78 -2.13
N LEU A 294 8.57 -15.45 -2.70
CA LEU A 294 8.85 -15.60 -4.12
C LEU A 294 9.76 -16.83 -4.33
N PRO A 295 9.28 -17.90 -4.95
CA PRO A 295 10.11 -19.03 -5.40
C PRO A 295 11.21 -18.55 -6.36
N SER A 296 12.31 -19.29 -6.48
CA SER A 296 13.43 -18.90 -7.35
C SER A 296 13.02 -18.70 -8.82
N ASP A 297 12.01 -19.43 -9.26
CA ASP A 297 11.44 -19.40 -10.60
C ASP A 297 10.13 -18.57 -10.70
N TRP A 298 9.86 -17.70 -9.73
CA TRP A 298 8.62 -16.91 -9.67
C TRP A 298 8.28 -16.12 -10.95
N ARG A 299 9.29 -15.73 -11.73
CA ARG A 299 9.08 -15.07 -13.03
C ARG A 299 8.42 -15.96 -14.06
N ASN A 300 8.45 -17.30 -13.84
CA ASN A 300 7.76 -18.27 -14.66
C ASN A 300 6.27 -18.42 -14.32
N HIS A 301 5.82 -17.85 -13.22
CA HIS A 301 4.39 -17.84 -12.87
C HIS A 301 3.57 -17.17 -13.98
N PRO A 302 2.41 -17.73 -14.40
CA PRO A 302 1.62 -17.23 -15.54
C PRO A 302 1.28 -15.74 -15.46
N LEU A 303 1.01 -15.22 -14.27
CA LEU A 303 0.72 -13.78 -14.05
C LEU A 303 1.94 -12.87 -14.25
N TRP A 304 3.16 -13.43 -14.31
CA TRP A 304 4.39 -12.69 -14.52
C TRP A 304 4.96 -12.86 -15.94
N LYS A 305 4.57 -13.93 -16.65
CA LYS A 305 4.96 -14.14 -18.07
C LYS A 305 4.22 -13.22 -19.02
N SER A 306 2.95 -12.91 -18.72
CA SER A 306 2.07 -12.06 -19.54
C SER A 306 2.46 -10.59 -19.55
#